data_20b28dfaaf1628474c0733ab45c61baf
#
_entry.id   20b28dfaaf1628474c0733ab45c61baf
#
_cell.length_a   1.000
_cell.length_b   1.000
_cell.length_c   1.000
_cell.angle_alpha   90.00
_cell.angle_beta   90.00
_cell.angle_gamma   90.00
#
_symmetry.space_group_name_H-M   'P 1'
#
loop_
_entity.id
_entity.type
_entity.pdbx_description
1 polymer ?
#
loop_
_entity_poly.entity_id
_entity_poly.type
_entity_poly.pdbx_seq_one_letter_code
_entity_poly.pdbx_strand_id
1 'polypeptide(L)'
;AYGSRKRIYLECTVSTQEGRTWQEYQQGTQSRILLPCPHCNQYVVMEHEQLRGWKQAKSQAEARMQGQFVCGECGAPWTETDRAAANQNSLLVHSGQNIDETAHISGDSPATDTLGFRWSGAHNLFLSAGELAADEEIAEREMRQFVWCLPVLPNRWEETALQAEQITQRLSGWPQGVLPPGTEYVSTAMDLGKYLCHWITVAWQHDASCHIVD
;
A
#
# COMPACT_ATOMS: atom_id res chain seq x y z
N ALA A 1 29.38 -17.25 6.66
CA ALA A 1 28.00 -17.64 6.33
C ALA A 1 27.19 -17.82 7.60
N TYR A 2 26.02 -17.22 7.70
CA TYR A 2 25.19 -17.24 8.93
C TYR A 2 24.37 -18.53 9.08
N GLY A 3 24.38 -19.42 8.07
CA GLY A 3 23.70 -20.72 8.08
C GLY A 3 22.22 -20.62 8.48
N SER A 4 21.76 -21.58 9.29
CA SER A 4 20.36 -21.66 9.79
C SER A 4 19.93 -20.53 10.75
N ARG A 5 20.87 -19.69 11.19
CA ARG A 5 20.59 -18.53 12.06
C ARG A 5 20.25 -17.25 11.29
N LYS A 6 20.35 -17.27 9.96
CA LYS A 6 20.02 -16.11 9.14
C LYS A 6 18.52 -15.84 9.24
N ARG A 7 18.17 -14.59 9.57
CA ARG A 7 16.81 -14.06 9.50
C ARG A 7 16.80 -12.89 8.53
N ILE A 8 15.76 -12.80 7.72
CA ILE A 8 15.56 -11.71 6.77
C ILE A 8 14.23 -11.08 7.13
N TYR A 9 14.23 -9.78 7.34
CA TYR A 9 13.04 -8.97 7.53
C TYR A 9 12.80 -8.16 6.27
N LEU A 10 11.59 -8.24 5.73
CA LEU A 10 11.14 -7.46 4.59
C LEU A 10 9.93 -6.64 5.03
N GLU A 11 10.01 -5.35 4.89
CA GLU A 11 8.97 -4.41 5.23
C GLU A 11 8.81 -3.42 4.08
N CYS A 12 7.59 -3.17 3.66
CA CYS A 12 7.28 -2.10 2.71
C CYS A 12 5.81 -1.73 2.75
N THR A 13 5.52 -0.55 2.26
CA THR A 13 4.19 -0.23 1.77
C THR A 13 3.97 -0.95 0.44
N VAL A 14 2.90 -1.72 0.34
CA VAL A 14 2.59 -2.51 -0.86
C VAL A 14 2.32 -1.58 -2.04
N SER A 15 3.02 -1.77 -3.15
CA SER A 15 2.77 -1.01 -4.37
C SER A 15 1.89 -1.76 -5.37
N THR A 16 2.42 -2.81 -5.98
CA THR A 16 1.75 -3.63 -6.97
C THR A 16 1.80 -5.11 -6.60
N GLN A 17 1.04 -5.93 -7.29
CA GLN A 17 1.03 -7.39 -7.06
C GLN A 17 2.38 -8.05 -7.42
N GLU A 18 3.16 -7.43 -8.31
CA GLU A 18 4.49 -7.89 -8.70
C GLU A 18 5.58 -7.48 -7.72
N GLY A 19 5.24 -6.63 -6.75
CA GLY A 19 6.19 -6.14 -5.73
C GLY A 19 6.76 -7.29 -4.90
N ARG A 20 8.10 -7.27 -4.67
CA ARG A 20 8.83 -8.36 -3.99
C ARG A 20 8.22 -8.74 -2.64
N THR A 21 7.91 -7.76 -1.79
CA THR A 21 7.36 -8.02 -0.46
C THR A 21 5.97 -8.65 -0.52
N TRP A 22 5.14 -8.24 -1.51
CA TRP A 22 3.84 -8.86 -1.73
C TRP A 22 3.97 -10.31 -2.19
N GLN A 23 4.92 -10.61 -3.08
CA GLN A 23 5.21 -11.97 -3.51
C GLN A 23 5.68 -12.85 -2.35
N GLU A 24 6.58 -12.36 -1.51
CA GLU A 24 7.05 -13.08 -0.32
C GLU A 24 5.89 -13.32 0.69
N TYR A 25 4.99 -12.35 0.85
CA TYR A 25 3.77 -12.52 1.65
C TYR A 25 2.89 -13.63 1.07
N GLN A 26 2.68 -13.65 -0.26
CA GLN A 26 1.85 -14.66 -0.93
C GLN A 26 2.45 -16.07 -0.89
N GLN A 27 3.76 -16.19 -0.87
CA GLN A 27 4.48 -17.45 -0.74
C GLN A 27 4.68 -17.88 0.72
N GLY A 28 4.44 -16.97 1.65
CA GLY A 28 4.55 -17.18 3.08
C GLY A 28 3.29 -17.74 3.72
N THR A 29 3.17 -17.56 5.02
CA THR A 29 2.00 -18.00 5.80
C THR A 29 0.72 -17.24 5.51
N GLN A 30 0.76 -16.12 4.78
CA GLN A 30 -0.37 -15.25 4.48
C GLN A 30 -1.25 -14.97 5.72
N SER A 31 -0.59 -14.70 6.82
CA SER A 31 -1.27 -14.57 8.12
C SER A 31 -2.17 -13.34 8.14
N ARG A 32 -3.28 -13.45 8.84
CA ARG A 32 -4.23 -12.39 9.09
C ARG A 32 -4.31 -12.11 10.58
N ILE A 33 -4.45 -10.84 10.91
CA ILE A 33 -4.72 -10.41 12.28
C ILE A 33 -6.23 -10.38 12.45
N LEU A 34 -6.75 -11.28 13.27
CA LEU A 34 -8.18 -11.40 13.56
C LEU A 34 -8.50 -10.75 14.89
N LEU A 35 -9.56 -9.98 14.88
CA LEU A 35 -10.04 -9.18 16.00
C LEU A 35 -11.32 -9.81 16.56
N PRO A 36 -11.42 -10.10 17.90
CA PRO A 36 -12.65 -10.59 18.48
C PRO A 36 -13.72 -9.50 18.48
N CYS A 37 -14.88 -9.78 17.89
CA CYS A 37 -15.99 -8.85 17.91
C CYS A 37 -16.63 -8.78 19.31
N PRO A 38 -16.76 -7.58 19.92
CA PRO A 38 -17.33 -7.47 21.26
C PRO A 38 -18.84 -7.77 21.32
N HIS A 39 -19.51 -7.87 20.17
CA HIS A 39 -20.95 -8.07 20.07
C HIS A 39 -21.36 -9.52 19.79
N CYS A 40 -20.59 -10.23 18.95
CA CYS A 40 -20.91 -11.62 18.58
C CYS A 40 -19.81 -12.62 18.95
N ASN A 41 -18.70 -12.19 19.53
CA ASN A 41 -17.54 -12.98 19.92
C ASN A 41 -16.84 -13.73 18.77
N GLN A 42 -17.25 -13.50 17.51
CA GLN A 42 -16.57 -14.07 16.36
C GLN A 42 -15.26 -13.32 16.09
N TYR A 43 -14.24 -14.04 15.72
CA TYR A 43 -12.97 -13.47 15.25
C TYR A 43 -13.10 -13.03 13.80
N VAL A 44 -12.91 -11.75 13.54
CA VAL A 44 -13.10 -11.14 12.21
C VAL A 44 -11.84 -10.47 11.72
N VAL A 45 -11.62 -10.50 10.42
CA VAL A 45 -10.63 -9.66 9.75
C VAL A 45 -11.29 -8.31 9.49
N MET A 46 -10.67 -7.23 9.95
CA MET A 46 -11.16 -5.88 9.74
C MET A 46 -10.41 -5.26 8.56
N GLU A 47 -11.09 -5.14 7.45
CA GLU A 47 -10.56 -4.63 6.18
C GLU A 47 -11.29 -3.34 5.77
N HIS A 48 -10.91 -2.79 4.62
CA HIS A 48 -11.51 -1.61 4.02
C HIS A 48 -13.05 -1.71 3.90
N GLU A 49 -13.55 -2.88 3.56
CA GLU A 49 -14.98 -3.13 3.36
C GLU A 49 -15.82 -2.99 4.63
N GLN A 50 -15.19 -3.07 5.81
CA GLN A 50 -15.85 -2.87 7.09
C GLN A 50 -15.87 -1.41 7.54
N LEU A 51 -15.11 -0.51 6.90
CA LEU A 51 -15.22 0.93 7.14
C LEU A 51 -16.46 1.47 6.42
N ARG A 52 -17.36 2.07 7.18
CA ARG A 52 -18.64 2.63 6.68
C ARG A 52 -18.69 4.15 6.92
N GLY A 53 -19.65 4.80 6.27
CA GLY A 53 -19.98 6.21 6.49
C GLY A 53 -19.31 7.18 5.52
N TRP A 54 -18.36 6.75 4.70
CA TRP A 54 -17.67 7.64 3.76
C TRP A 54 -18.29 7.66 2.36
N LYS A 55 -18.80 6.54 1.84
CA LYS A 55 -19.30 6.45 0.44
C LYS A 55 -20.52 7.34 0.14
N GLN A 56 -21.33 7.64 1.13
CA GLN A 56 -22.52 8.48 1.00
C GLN A 56 -22.33 9.89 1.55
N ALA A 57 -21.17 10.17 2.15
CA ALA A 57 -20.86 11.48 2.69
C ALA A 57 -20.77 12.53 1.57
N LYS A 58 -21.26 13.72 1.83
CA LYS A 58 -21.21 14.86 0.89
C LYS A 58 -19.96 15.72 1.08
N SER A 59 -19.20 15.44 2.11
CA SER A 59 -17.97 16.15 2.44
C SER A 59 -17.11 15.31 3.38
N GLN A 60 -15.83 15.64 3.42
CA GLN A 60 -14.85 15.06 4.36
C GLN A 60 -15.30 15.21 5.83
N ALA A 61 -15.89 16.34 6.19
CA ALA A 61 -16.39 16.56 7.55
C ALA A 61 -17.55 15.62 7.88
N GLU A 62 -18.44 15.37 6.93
CA GLU A 62 -19.54 14.41 7.10
C GLU A 62 -19.01 12.98 7.18
N ALA A 63 -18.06 12.60 6.32
CA ALA A 63 -17.40 11.30 6.37
C ALA A 63 -16.72 11.06 7.73
N ARG A 64 -16.05 12.08 8.27
CA ARG A 64 -15.43 12.02 9.61
C ARG A 64 -16.43 11.78 10.73
N MET A 65 -17.61 12.39 10.66
CA MET A 65 -18.65 12.20 11.66
C MET A 65 -19.36 10.84 11.55
N GLN A 66 -19.49 10.32 10.34
CA GLN A 66 -20.23 9.06 10.09
C GLN A 66 -19.32 7.84 10.03
N GLY A 67 -18.01 8.05 9.94
CA GLY A 67 -17.02 6.99 9.79
C GLY A 67 -16.99 6.06 11.00
N GLN A 68 -17.24 4.77 10.76
CA GLN A 68 -17.20 3.74 11.79
C GLN A 68 -16.84 2.38 11.19
N PHE A 69 -16.19 1.54 11.98
CA PHE A 69 -16.03 0.14 11.63
C PHE A 69 -17.30 -0.65 12.02
N VAL A 70 -17.64 -1.63 11.19
CA VAL A 70 -18.72 -2.56 11.46
C VAL A 70 -18.20 -3.99 11.39
N CYS A 71 -18.73 -4.85 12.24
CA CYS A 71 -18.40 -6.28 12.20
C CYS A 71 -18.87 -6.89 10.89
N GLY A 72 -18.00 -7.66 10.21
CA GLY A 72 -18.35 -8.36 8.97
C GLY A 72 -19.39 -9.47 9.17
N GLU A 73 -19.47 -10.06 10.37
CA GLU A 73 -20.36 -11.17 10.68
C GLU A 73 -21.75 -10.69 11.18
N CYS A 74 -21.79 -9.85 12.22
CA CYS A 74 -23.07 -9.44 12.84
C CYS A 74 -23.54 -8.04 12.42
N GLY A 75 -22.73 -7.27 11.69
CA GLY A 75 -23.07 -5.92 11.25
C GLY A 75 -23.07 -4.85 12.36
N ALA A 76 -22.74 -5.21 13.61
CA ALA A 76 -22.72 -4.26 14.71
C ALA A 76 -21.60 -3.22 14.53
N PRO A 77 -21.89 -1.92 14.76
CA PRO A 77 -20.87 -0.88 14.73
C PRO A 77 -19.94 -0.99 15.94
N TRP A 78 -18.66 -0.68 15.75
CA TRP A 78 -17.65 -0.65 16.78
C TRP A 78 -17.32 0.78 17.19
N THR A 79 -17.26 1.00 18.48
CA THR A 79 -16.66 2.22 19.03
C THR A 79 -15.13 2.15 18.96
N GLU A 80 -14.45 3.27 19.16
CA GLU A 80 -12.97 3.26 19.25
C GLU A 80 -12.48 2.44 20.44
N THR A 81 -13.25 2.40 21.53
CA THR A 81 -12.96 1.54 22.69
C THR A 81 -13.07 0.07 22.33
N ASP A 82 -14.10 -0.32 21.58
CA ASP A 82 -14.26 -1.69 21.08
C ASP A 82 -13.09 -2.08 20.16
N ARG A 83 -12.71 -1.18 19.25
CA ARG A 83 -11.59 -1.38 18.34
C ARG A 83 -10.26 -1.54 19.10
N ALA A 84 -10.03 -0.72 20.11
CA ALA A 84 -8.84 -0.80 20.95
C ALA A 84 -8.77 -2.12 21.73
N ALA A 85 -9.86 -2.50 22.37
CA ALA A 85 -9.96 -3.75 23.11
C ALA A 85 -9.78 -4.99 22.20
N ALA A 86 -10.41 -4.96 21.03
CA ALA A 86 -10.28 -6.02 20.04
C ALA A 86 -8.83 -6.16 19.53
N ASN A 87 -8.14 -5.05 19.28
CA ASN A 87 -6.73 -5.06 18.88
C ASN A 87 -5.81 -5.65 19.97
N GLN A 88 -6.06 -5.35 21.24
CA GLN A 88 -5.31 -5.92 22.35
C GLN A 88 -5.47 -7.44 22.47
N ASN A 89 -6.63 -7.97 22.04
CA ASN A 89 -6.96 -9.39 22.09
C ASN A 89 -6.89 -10.05 20.71
N SER A 90 -6.21 -9.43 19.76
CA SER A 90 -6.05 -9.94 18.39
C SER A 90 -5.20 -11.20 18.36
N LEU A 91 -5.49 -12.05 17.38
CA LEU A 91 -4.73 -13.26 17.12
C LEU A 91 -4.23 -13.31 15.68
N LEU A 92 -3.03 -13.84 15.50
CA LEU A 92 -2.44 -14.07 14.20
C LEU A 92 -2.80 -15.47 13.73
N VAL A 93 -3.58 -15.58 12.65
CA VAL A 93 -4.05 -16.84 12.08
C VAL A 93 -3.46 -16.99 10.68
N HIS A 94 -2.85 -18.15 10.39
CA HIS A 94 -2.25 -18.44 9.11
C HIS A 94 -3.27 -18.91 8.08
N SER A 95 -2.96 -18.76 6.81
CA SER A 95 -3.78 -19.32 5.74
C SER A 95 -3.94 -20.84 5.95
N GLY A 96 -5.15 -21.37 5.72
CA GLY A 96 -5.48 -22.76 5.99
C GLY A 96 -5.90 -23.08 7.43
N GLN A 97 -5.65 -22.15 8.37
CA GLN A 97 -6.13 -22.27 9.74
C GLN A 97 -7.49 -21.58 9.93
N ASN A 98 -8.25 -22.09 10.88
CA ASN A 98 -9.51 -21.54 11.34
C ASN A 98 -9.40 -21.24 12.85
N ILE A 99 -10.19 -20.28 13.32
CA ILE A 99 -10.31 -19.94 14.72
C ILE A 99 -11.78 -19.99 15.11
N ASP A 100 -12.06 -20.51 16.29
CA ASP A 100 -13.41 -20.55 16.85
C ASP A 100 -13.63 -19.42 17.88
N GLU A 101 -14.86 -19.32 18.38
CA GLU A 101 -15.27 -18.32 19.38
C GLU A 101 -14.55 -18.46 20.74
N THR A 102 -13.89 -19.58 20.98
CA THR A 102 -13.07 -19.84 22.18
C THR A 102 -11.59 -19.51 21.98
N ALA A 103 -11.24 -18.86 20.86
CA ALA A 103 -9.87 -18.55 20.47
C ALA A 103 -9.00 -19.79 20.15
N HIS A 104 -9.62 -20.95 19.93
CA HIS A 104 -8.90 -22.15 19.54
C HIS A 104 -8.60 -22.12 18.02
N ILE A 105 -7.31 -22.20 17.68
CA ILE A 105 -6.85 -22.25 16.29
C ILE A 105 -6.71 -23.72 15.89
N SER A 106 -7.33 -24.10 14.77
CA SER A 106 -7.31 -25.44 14.22
C SER A 106 -6.91 -25.40 12.74
N GLY A 107 -6.51 -26.54 12.18
CA GLY A 107 -6.03 -26.66 10.80
C GLY A 107 -4.53 -26.43 10.66
N ASP A 108 -3.99 -26.75 9.49
CA ASP A 108 -2.57 -26.71 9.21
C ASP A 108 -2.18 -25.36 8.59
N SER A 109 -1.07 -24.80 9.06
CA SER A 109 -0.45 -23.64 8.42
C SER A 109 0.27 -24.07 7.13
N PRO A 110 0.49 -23.14 6.18
CA PRO A 110 1.31 -23.42 5.01
C PRO A 110 2.72 -23.89 5.40
N ALA A 111 3.23 -24.91 4.69
CA ALA A 111 4.60 -25.41 4.87
C ALA A 111 5.59 -24.43 4.23
N THR A 112 5.99 -23.41 4.96
CA THR A 112 6.89 -22.36 4.49
C THR A 112 7.78 -21.83 5.62
N ASP A 113 8.98 -21.38 5.26
CA ASP A 113 9.92 -20.73 6.18
C ASP A 113 9.66 -19.20 6.31
N THR A 114 8.68 -18.69 5.58
CA THR A 114 8.36 -17.25 5.53
C THR A 114 7.12 -16.96 6.34
N LEU A 115 7.26 -16.23 7.45
CA LEU A 115 6.14 -15.63 8.17
C LEU A 115 5.74 -14.33 7.45
N GLY A 116 4.60 -14.36 6.78
CA GLY A 116 4.01 -13.20 6.12
C GLY A 116 2.75 -12.74 6.84
N PHE A 117 2.67 -11.46 7.20
CA PHE A 117 1.47 -10.85 7.78
C PHE A 117 1.32 -9.40 7.31
N ARG A 118 0.10 -8.89 7.40
CA ARG A 118 -0.26 -7.57 6.94
C ARG A 118 -1.01 -6.82 8.02
N TRP A 119 -0.66 -5.55 8.18
CA TRP A 119 -1.38 -4.61 9.03
C TRP A 119 -2.19 -3.67 8.15
N SER A 120 -3.30 -3.19 8.69
CA SER A 120 -4.15 -2.22 8.00
C SER A 120 -4.48 -1.06 8.93
N GLY A 121 -5.17 -0.05 8.40
CA GLY A 121 -5.67 1.08 9.18
C GLY A 121 -6.54 0.69 10.38
N ALA A 122 -7.19 -0.47 10.34
CA ALA A 122 -7.96 -1.00 11.47
C ALA A 122 -7.10 -1.26 12.71
N HIS A 123 -5.80 -1.53 12.54
CA HIS A 123 -4.85 -1.80 13.62
C HIS A 123 -4.11 -0.53 14.09
N ASN A 124 -4.23 0.57 13.35
CA ASN A 124 -3.64 1.85 13.72
C ASN A 124 -4.58 2.62 14.67
N LEU A 125 -4.33 2.48 15.96
CA LEU A 125 -5.14 3.14 17.00
C LEU A 125 -4.82 4.64 17.20
N PHE A 126 -3.86 5.19 16.45
CA PHE A 126 -3.60 6.64 16.42
C PHE A 126 -4.57 7.40 15.52
N LEU A 127 -5.26 6.72 14.61
CA LEU A 127 -6.28 7.27 13.74
C LEU A 127 -7.65 6.68 14.10
N SER A 128 -8.65 7.52 14.26
CA SER A 128 -10.04 7.09 14.44
C SER A 128 -10.65 6.57 13.14
N ALA A 129 -11.72 5.80 13.24
CA ALA A 129 -12.50 5.38 12.08
C ALA A 129 -13.04 6.57 11.28
N GLY A 130 -13.38 7.66 11.97
CA GLY A 130 -13.82 8.90 11.32
C GLY A 130 -12.72 9.58 10.52
N GLU A 131 -11.47 9.60 11.02
CA GLU A 131 -10.33 10.14 10.27
C GLU A 131 -10.04 9.28 9.05
N LEU A 132 -10.00 7.97 9.18
CA LEU A 132 -9.84 7.06 8.05
C LEU A 132 -10.94 7.23 7.00
N ALA A 133 -12.19 7.39 7.43
CA ALA A 133 -13.33 7.63 6.53
C ALA A 133 -13.24 8.97 5.79
N ALA A 134 -12.72 10.00 6.46
CA ALA A 134 -12.50 11.31 5.86
C ALA A 134 -11.41 11.30 4.79
N ASP A 135 -10.35 10.50 5.00
CA ASP A 135 -9.26 10.34 4.04
C ASP A 135 -9.67 9.48 2.84
N GLU A 136 -10.54 8.46 3.04
CA GLU A 136 -11.12 7.66 1.94
C GLU A 136 -11.93 8.50 0.97
N GLU A 137 -12.66 9.49 1.46
CA GLU A 137 -13.47 10.38 0.63
C GLU A 137 -12.63 11.17 -0.37
N ILE A 138 -11.35 11.44 -0.04
CA ILE A 138 -10.47 12.25 -0.89
C ILE A 138 -9.54 11.38 -1.75
N ALA A 139 -9.04 10.28 -1.23
CA ALA A 139 -7.88 9.58 -1.78
C ALA A 139 -7.99 8.05 -1.65
N GLU A 140 -9.10 7.47 -2.13
CA GLU A 140 -9.39 6.02 -2.01
C GLU A 140 -8.22 5.14 -2.48
N ARG A 141 -7.52 5.53 -3.54
CA ARG A 141 -6.41 4.76 -4.09
C ARG A 141 -5.19 4.75 -3.16
N GLU A 142 -4.80 5.92 -2.68
CA GLU A 142 -3.69 6.11 -1.75
C GLU A 142 -3.99 5.41 -0.43
N MET A 143 -5.23 5.48 0.05
CA MET A 143 -5.69 4.78 1.22
C MET A 143 -5.58 3.26 1.06
N ARG A 144 -5.98 2.73 -0.11
CA ARG A 144 -5.84 1.30 -0.42
C ARG A 144 -4.38 0.84 -0.28
N GLN A 145 -3.44 1.61 -0.78
CA GLN A 145 -2.02 1.29 -0.76
C GLN A 145 -1.37 1.52 0.60
N PHE A 146 -1.53 2.73 1.15
CA PHE A 146 -0.76 3.18 2.31
C PHE A 146 -1.41 2.83 3.65
N VAL A 147 -2.72 2.70 3.69
CA VAL A 147 -3.49 2.44 4.91
C VAL A 147 -3.96 1.00 4.98
N TRP A 148 -4.51 0.49 3.89
CA TRP A 148 -4.99 -0.90 3.85
C TRP A 148 -3.93 -1.91 3.49
N CYS A 149 -2.73 -1.45 3.07
CA CYS A 149 -1.60 -2.27 2.66
C CYS A 149 -2.02 -3.33 1.62
N LEU A 150 -2.84 -2.91 0.67
CA LEU A 150 -3.31 -3.72 -0.44
C LEU A 150 -2.66 -3.25 -1.74
N PRO A 151 -2.30 -4.19 -2.63
CA PRO A 151 -1.76 -3.82 -3.93
C PRO A 151 -2.81 -3.04 -4.73
N VAL A 152 -2.35 -2.02 -5.41
CA VAL A 152 -3.15 -1.28 -6.39
C VAL A 152 -2.76 -1.73 -7.79
N LEU A 153 -3.73 -1.68 -8.71
CA LEU A 153 -3.41 -1.87 -10.11
C LEU A 153 -2.49 -0.72 -10.55
N PRO A 154 -1.45 -1.00 -11.33
CA PRO A 154 -0.67 0.05 -11.93
C PRO A 154 -1.62 1.04 -12.60
N ASN A 155 -1.38 2.34 -12.47
CA ASN A 155 -2.04 3.28 -13.34
C ASN A 155 -1.80 2.79 -14.75
N ARG A 156 -2.82 2.83 -15.60
CA ARG A 156 -2.74 2.41 -17.00
C ARG A 156 -1.46 2.93 -17.65
N TRP A 157 -0.37 2.21 -17.43
CA TRP A 157 0.92 2.47 -18.05
C TRP A 157 0.79 2.43 -19.58
N GLU A 158 -0.20 1.65 -20.05
CA GLU A 158 -0.55 1.56 -21.45
C GLU A 158 -1.11 2.87 -22.03
N GLU A 159 -1.79 3.70 -21.21
CA GLU A 159 -2.31 5.00 -21.67
C GLU A 159 -1.27 6.14 -21.57
N THR A 160 -0.26 5.97 -20.72
CA THR A 160 0.79 6.98 -20.50
C THR A 160 2.17 6.53 -21.00
N ALA A 161 2.31 5.29 -21.46
CA ALA A 161 3.54 4.81 -22.05
C ALA A 161 3.86 5.62 -23.31
N LEU A 162 4.98 6.32 -23.28
CA LEU A 162 5.48 7.02 -24.45
C LEU A 162 5.78 5.99 -25.55
N GLN A 163 5.10 6.13 -26.68
CA GLN A 163 5.40 5.32 -27.85
C GLN A 163 6.72 5.78 -28.50
N ALA A 164 7.44 4.85 -29.07
CA ALA A 164 8.73 5.15 -29.72
C ALA A 164 8.60 6.27 -30.75
N GLU A 165 7.50 6.33 -31.49
CA GLU A 165 7.19 7.37 -32.48
C GLU A 165 7.06 8.74 -31.83
N GLN A 166 6.46 8.85 -30.65
CA GLN A 166 6.32 10.10 -29.91
C GLN A 166 7.68 10.63 -29.43
N ILE A 167 8.58 9.73 -29.03
CA ILE A 167 9.94 10.08 -28.65
C ILE A 167 10.71 10.51 -29.89
N THR A 168 10.63 9.74 -30.98
CA THR A 168 11.34 10.04 -32.24
C THR A 168 10.94 11.40 -32.83
N GLN A 169 9.66 11.78 -32.74
CA GLN A 169 9.16 13.09 -33.19
C GLN A 169 9.71 14.26 -32.35
N ARG A 170 10.22 13.99 -31.14
CA ARG A 170 10.80 15.01 -30.26
C ARG A 170 12.31 15.04 -30.25
N LEU A 171 12.98 14.26 -31.12
CA LEU A 171 14.41 14.34 -31.30
C LEU A 171 14.76 15.69 -31.89
N SER A 172 15.60 16.44 -31.22
CA SER A 172 15.98 17.80 -31.61
C SER A 172 17.10 17.85 -32.66
N GLY A 173 17.72 16.71 -32.98
CA GLY A 173 18.87 16.63 -33.90
C GLY A 173 20.20 17.07 -33.27
N TRP A 174 20.24 17.47 -32.00
CA TRP A 174 21.48 17.75 -31.29
C TRP A 174 22.17 16.44 -30.88
N PRO A 175 23.50 16.35 -31.05
CA PRO A 175 24.25 15.19 -30.58
C PRO A 175 24.17 15.03 -29.05
N GLN A 176 24.23 13.80 -28.58
CA GLN A 176 24.32 13.50 -27.15
C GLN A 176 25.54 14.22 -26.54
N GLY A 177 25.37 14.75 -25.33
CA GLY A 177 26.41 15.49 -24.60
C GLY A 177 26.62 16.93 -25.05
N VAL A 178 25.89 17.41 -26.08
CA VAL A 178 26.00 18.78 -26.55
C VAL A 178 24.87 19.65 -26.04
N LEU A 179 25.21 20.76 -25.40
CA LEU A 179 24.25 21.71 -24.89
C LEU A 179 23.66 22.56 -26.04
N PRO A 180 22.34 22.64 -26.18
CA PRO A 180 21.71 23.52 -27.15
C PRO A 180 22.03 25.00 -26.87
N PRO A 181 22.08 25.86 -27.90
CA PRO A 181 22.17 27.30 -27.71
C PRO A 181 21.04 27.84 -26.89
N GLY A 182 21.29 28.78 -25.98
CA GLY A 182 20.31 29.35 -25.09
C GLY A 182 20.09 28.55 -23.79
N THR A 183 20.90 27.51 -23.53
CA THR A 183 20.88 26.82 -22.22
C THR A 183 21.28 27.77 -21.12
N GLU A 184 20.41 27.95 -20.11
CA GLU A 184 20.69 28.80 -18.97
C GLU A 184 21.28 28.01 -17.81
N TYR A 185 20.75 26.80 -17.55
CA TYR A 185 21.27 25.91 -16.52
C TYR A 185 21.08 24.44 -16.90
N VAL A 186 21.84 23.61 -16.22
CA VAL A 186 21.82 22.16 -16.41
C VAL A 186 21.52 21.51 -15.07
N SER A 187 20.64 20.53 -15.09
CA SER A 187 20.37 19.69 -13.93
C SER A 187 20.66 18.22 -14.27
N THR A 188 21.16 17.49 -13.29
CA THR A 188 21.37 16.03 -13.43
C THR A 188 20.67 15.35 -12.27
N ALA A 189 19.86 14.35 -12.59
CA ALA A 189 19.28 13.44 -11.61
C ALA A 189 19.94 12.06 -11.76
N MET A 190 20.14 11.38 -10.64
CA MET A 190 20.75 10.05 -10.60
C MET A 190 19.94 9.14 -9.69
N ASP A 191 19.62 7.95 -10.19
CA ASP A 191 19.05 6.86 -9.43
C ASP A 191 20.09 5.76 -9.24
N LEU A 192 20.43 5.48 -7.97
CA LEU A 192 21.46 4.52 -7.60
C LEU A 192 20.82 3.16 -7.29
N GLY A 193 20.67 2.33 -8.28
CA GLY A 193 20.26 0.94 -8.11
C GLY A 193 21.40 0.04 -7.63
N LYS A 194 21.05 -1.13 -7.15
CA LYS A 194 22.03 -2.10 -6.63
C LYS A 194 23.04 -2.58 -7.68
N TYR A 195 22.64 -2.65 -8.94
CA TYR A 195 23.44 -3.20 -10.04
C TYR A 195 23.60 -2.22 -11.21
N LEU A 196 22.74 -1.20 -11.29
CA LEU A 196 22.73 -0.21 -12.35
C LEU A 196 22.52 1.17 -11.74
N CYS A 197 23.22 2.14 -12.28
CA CYS A 197 22.96 3.55 -12.06
C CYS A 197 22.25 4.09 -13.29
N HIS A 198 21.13 4.77 -13.08
CA HIS A 198 20.45 5.52 -14.11
C HIS A 198 20.65 7.00 -13.85
N TRP A 199 20.99 7.76 -14.88
CA TRP A 199 21.06 9.22 -14.76
C TRP A 199 20.43 9.87 -15.99
N ILE A 200 20.04 11.09 -15.81
CA ILE A 200 19.53 11.95 -16.85
C ILE A 200 20.09 13.36 -16.65
N THR A 201 20.62 13.95 -17.70
CA THR A 201 21.08 15.34 -17.71
C THR A 201 20.18 16.16 -18.60
N VAL A 202 19.66 17.25 -18.06
CA VAL A 202 18.67 18.11 -18.73
C VAL A 202 19.21 19.53 -18.79
N ALA A 203 19.23 20.08 -20.01
CA ALA A 203 19.51 21.49 -20.28
C ALA A 203 18.21 22.28 -20.32
N TRP A 204 18.13 23.38 -19.58
CA TRP A 204 16.94 24.20 -19.44
C TRP A 204 17.13 25.56 -20.10
N GLN A 205 16.10 26.06 -20.75
CA GLN A 205 16.05 27.39 -21.34
C GLN A 205 15.21 28.36 -20.47
N HIS A 206 15.25 29.65 -20.82
CA HIS A 206 14.56 30.70 -20.09
C HIS A 206 13.03 30.51 -19.99
N ASP A 207 12.43 29.94 -21.00
CA ASP A 207 10.99 29.68 -21.09
C ASP A 207 10.55 28.38 -20.41
N ALA A 208 11.42 27.78 -19.63
CA ALA A 208 11.24 26.48 -18.99
C ALA A 208 11.12 25.29 -19.97
N SER A 209 11.40 25.49 -21.25
CA SER A 209 11.61 24.36 -22.15
C SER A 209 12.91 23.64 -21.81
N CYS A 210 12.97 22.34 -22.10
CA CYS A 210 14.12 21.55 -21.74
C CYS A 210 14.54 20.59 -22.86
N HIS A 211 15.82 20.21 -22.81
CA HIS A 211 16.43 19.25 -23.71
C HIS A 211 17.16 18.19 -22.88
N ILE A 212 16.89 16.91 -23.16
CA ILE A 212 17.65 15.81 -22.56
C ILE A 212 18.96 15.70 -23.28
N VAL A 213 20.05 15.87 -22.55
CA VAL A 213 21.43 15.90 -23.08
C VAL A 213 22.07 14.53 -23.03
N ASP A 214 21.82 13.79 -21.93
CA ASP A 214 22.32 12.45 -21.65
C ASP A 214 21.45 11.72 -20.64
#